data_9d8bee24c68a0d5b4d172f9e4c4e43fe
#
_entry.id   9d8bee24c68a0d5b4d172f9e4c4e43fe
#
_cell.length_a   1.000
_cell.length_b   1.000
_cell.length_c   1.000
_cell.angle_alpha   90.00
_cell.angle_beta   90.00
_cell.angle_gamma   90.00
#
_symmetry.space_group_name_H-M   'P 1'
#
loop_
_entity.id
_entity.type
_entity.pdbx_description
1 polymer ?
#
loop_
_entity_poly.entity_id
_entity_poly.type
_entity_poly.pdbx_seq_one_letter_code
_entity_poly.pdbx_strand_id
1 'polypeptide(L)'
;MMANQISKTANTKKPMAEEYPLIQTKFEAYTGSEPYLFVSYSHRDTLKVYPILDALYDRKYRIWYDESCENGNDFREELRHRIEACSAVILFVSKASMASPFCGMEIIVARENGKRLYPIYLEDADSVPPAFEILLSNTHHSTADNIDKLIKTMVRDLPAEAMDRLTLEEGKLKKCEDNGRTIDVDNGVRVICANAFKDRKQLHKITLPDSLEEIETEAFRGCQNLEEMHIPHKTCRVGESAFRDCVNMKQLVVENDGIKIGERAFENCANLETVTLPDGLTELYGGVFNSCKSLKEIDLPSHLTIIGENAFSDCIGLETIVIPDTVTKIDDLVFNGCVNLSFVDLPEGLRKIGKSAFKNCKSLTKISIPTSVISISDAPFRGCENMKSIRVASKNMYYKSEPNKRDGSDYVLFNKNKSTLIAYPASSREVQYDIPDSVTVISDWAFCDSKKLNRITMPDSVIEIGEGAFCNCTLLDEIEIPDSVVKIDDCAFRGCANLDTVIIPDSVKDMGWGIFDGCEDKVVVYCSDGSLAQEYCRRNGIKSARISEKNED
;
A
#
# COMPACT_ATOMS: atom_id res chain seq x y z
N MET A 1 -13.72 47.64 -92.82
CA MET A 1 -13.06 48.96 -92.78
C MET A 1 -12.69 49.20 -91.35
N MET A 2 -11.44 49.20 -91.13
CA MET A 2 -10.62 50.17 -90.36
C MET A 2 -11.17 50.48 -88.96
N ALA A 3 -10.43 50.56 -87.86
CA ALA A 3 -9.01 50.58 -87.55
C ALA A 3 -8.91 50.49 -86.02
N ASN A 4 -7.92 49.79 -85.54
CA ASN A 4 -6.78 50.23 -84.76
C ASN A 4 -7.04 51.37 -83.73
N GLN A 5 -6.69 51.24 -82.46
CA GLN A 5 -5.40 51.28 -81.79
C GLN A 5 -5.48 51.30 -80.28
N ILE A 6 -4.73 50.45 -79.65
CA ILE A 6 -3.70 50.68 -78.62
C ILE A 6 -4.06 51.54 -77.39
N SER A 7 -4.03 50.96 -76.23
CA SER A 7 -3.40 51.59 -75.09
C SER A 7 -2.92 50.60 -74.02
N LYS A 8 -1.76 50.82 -73.67
CA LYS A 8 -0.82 50.22 -72.78
C LYS A 8 -1.31 49.72 -71.44
N THR A 9 -0.97 48.49 -71.17
CA THR A 9 -0.95 47.82 -69.91
C THR A 9 -0.03 48.53 -68.90
N ALA A 10 -0.58 48.92 -67.75
CA ALA A 10 0.17 49.11 -66.54
C ALA A 10 0.21 47.81 -65.75
N ASN A 11 1.38 47.21 -65.75
CA ASN A 11 1.67 46.00 -65.03
C ASN A 11 1.93 46.37 -63.55
N THR A 12 0.91 46.34 -62.71
CA THR A 12 1.09 46.40 -61.26
C THR A 12 1.42 45.00 -60.76
N LYS A 13 2.71 44.76 -60.56
CA LYS A 13 3.18 43.62 -59.75
C LYS A 13 2.50 43.67 -58.42
N LYS A 14 1.66 42.65 -58.11
CA LYS A 14 1.32 42.29 -56.71
C LYS A 14 2.65 42.11 -55.95
N PRO A 15 2.78 42.63 -54.76
CA PRO A 15 3.93 42.29 -53.92
C PRO A 15 3.91 40.75 -53.73
N MET A 16 5.09 40.15 -53.97
CA MET A 16 5.30 38.72 -53.65
C MET A 16 5.00 38.55 -52.16
N ALA A 17 4.12 37.60 -51.86
CA ALA A 17 3.98 37.09 -50.50
C ALA A 17 5.38 36.64 -50.07
N GLU A 18 5.93 37.23 -49.03
CA GLU A 18 7.13 36.72 -48.36
C GLU A 18 6.82 35.26 -47.97
N GLU A 19 7.50 34.29 -48.57
CA GLU A 19 7.47 32.90 -48.15
C GLU A 19 8.11 32.83 -46.74
N TYR A 20 7.26 32.74 -45.72
CA TYR A 20 7.71 32.39 -44.38
C TYR A 20 8.18 30.93 -44.38
N PRO A 21 9.28 30.59 -43.70
CA PRO A 21 9.68 29.20 -43.56
C PRO A 21 8.55 28.38 -42.94
N LEU A 22 8.20 27.24 -43.53
CA LEU A 22 7.22 26.28 -43.05
C LEU A 22 7.77 25.61 -41.77
N ILE A 23 7.85 26.35 -40.67
CA ILE A 23 8.06 25.79 -39.34
C ILE A 23 6.69 25.59 -38.72
N GLN A 24 6.46 24.37 -38.25
CA GLN A 24 5.26 23.99 -37.53
C GLN A 24 5.62 23.67 -36.07
N THR A 25 4.69 23.90 -35.17
CA THR A 25 4.77 23.39 -33.79
C THR A 25 4.65 21.87 -33.79
N LYS A 26 5.01 21.22 -32.69
CA LYS A 26 4.86 19.78 -32.48
C LYS A 26 3.39 19.37 -32.27
N PHE A 27 2.46 20.32 -32.17
CA PHE A 27 1.07 20.12 -31.80
C PHE A 27 0.15 21.07 -32.58
N GLU A 28 -1.11 20.71 -32.68
CA GLU A 28 -2.17 21.56 -33.23
C GLU A 28 -2.75 22.48 -32.13
N ALA A 29 -3.25 23.65 -32.51
CA ALA A 29 -3.89 24.57 -31.56
C ALA A 29 -5.07 23.90 -30.84
N TYR A 30 -5.17 24.08 -29.52
CA TYR A 30 -6.20 23.48 -28.70
C TYR A 30 -7.60 23.98 -29.08
N THR A 31 -8.52 23.07 -29.39
CA THR A 31 -9.89 23.39 -29.82
C THR A 31 -10.97 22.92 -28.84
N GLY A 32 -10.60 22.28 -27.73
CA GLY A 32 -11.53 21.77 -26.70
C GLY A 32 -12.17 22.86 -25.83
N SER A 33 -13.00 22.42 -24.88
CA SER A 33 -13.74 23.28 -23.94
C SER A 33 -13.05 23.51 -22.60
N GLU A 34 -11.98 22.72 -22.29
CA GLU A 34 -11.26 22.87 -21.04
C GLU A 34 -10.43 24.16 -20.99
N PRO A 35 -10.11 24.71 -19.78
CA PRO A 35 -9.29 25.87 -19.60
C PRO A 35 -7.95 25.78 -20.37
N TYR A 36 -7.55 26.85 -21.05
CA TYR A 36 -6.35 26.89 -21.88
C TYR A 36 -5.67 28.26 -21.86
N LEU A 37 -4.44 28.31 -22.38
CA LEU A 37 -3.70 29.54 -22.60
C LEU A 37 -3.95 30.04 -24.02
N PHE A 38 -4.37 31.29 -24.15
CA PHE A 38 -4.43 32.00 -25.45
C PHE A 38 -3.09 32.63 -25.73
N VAL A 39 -2.56 32.50 -26.96
CA VAL A 39 -1.28 33.06 -27.37
C VAL A 39 -1.47 34.12 -28.43
N SER A 40 -1.06 35.35 -28.11
CA SER A 40 -1.04 36.50 -28.99
C SER A 40 0.39 36.74 -29.48
N TYR A 41 0.61 36.72 -30.79
CA TYR A 41 1.92 36.95 -31.39
C TYR A 41 1.79 37.44 -32.84
N SER A 42 2.85 38.00 -33.40
CA SER A 42 2.94 38.30 -34.85
C SER A 42 3.50 37.07 -35.58
N HIS A 43 2.87 36.67 -36.67
CA HIS A 43 3.38 35.57 -37.53
C HIS A 43 4.82 35.81 -38.05
N ARG A 44 5.30 37.08 -38.03
CA ARG A 44 6.71 37.40 -38.33
C ARG A 44 7.68 36.90 -37.25
N ASP A 45 7.18 36.58 -36.05
CA ASP A 45 7.98 36.15 -34.90
C ASP A 45 7.95 34.62 -34.72
N THR A 46 7.32 33.85 -35.61
CA THR A 46 7.09 32.40 -35.53
C THR A 46 8.37 31.63 -35.13
N LEU A 47 9.53 31.98 -35.72
CA LEU A 47 10.82 31.34 -35.43
C LEU A 47 11.24 31.42 -33.95
N LYS A 48 10.86 32.51 -33.27
CA LYS A 48 11.15 32.74 -31.84
C LYS A 48 10.08 32.19 -30.94
N VAL A 49 8.82 32.22 -31.39
CA VAL A 49 7.63 31.86 -30.60
C VAL A 49 7.44 30.35 -30.52
N TYR A 50 7.47 29.63 -31.62
CA TYR A 50 7.18 28.19 -31.66
C TYR A 50 8.04 27.33 -30.76
N PRO A 51 9.36 27.52 -30.60
CA PRO A 51 10.16 26.78 -29.64
C PRO A 51 9.70 26.97 -28.18
N ILE A 52 9.12 28.14 -27.85
CA ILE A 52 8.57 28.43 -26.51
C ILE A 52 7.22 27.73 -26.34
N LEU A 53 6.37 27.73 -27.38
CA LEU A 53 5.10 27.01 -27.37
C LEU A 53 5.33 25.51 -27.25
N ASP A 54 6.28 24.94 -28.01
CA ASP A 54 6.66 23.54 -27.89
C ASP A 54 7.13 23.16 -26.47
N ALA A 55 7.90 24.05 -25.84
CA ALA A 55 8.38 23.83 -24.48
C ALA A 55 7.28 23.95 -23.41
N LEU A 56 6.24 24.75 -23.63
CA LEU A 56 5.04 24.78 -22.80
C LEU A 56 4.16 23.56 -23.06
N TYR A 57 4.00 23.14 -24.30
CA TYR A 57 3.26 21.94 -24.66
C TYR A 57 3.91 20.67 -24.06
N ASP A 58 5.24 20.55 -24.10
CA ASP A 58 5.97 19.46 -23.44
C ASP A 58 5.69 19.41 -21.92
N ARG A 59 5.28 20.53 -21.31
CA ARG A 59 4.82 20.64 -19.92
C ARG A 59 3.32 20.52 -19.75
N LYS A 60 2.64 20.05 -20.81
CA LYS A 60 1.20 19.72 -20.80
C LYS A 60 0.26 20.91 -20.69
N TYR A 61 0.71 22.14 -21.04
CA TYR A 61 -0.21 23.25 -21.21
C TYR A 61 -1.06 23.09 -22.46
N ARG A 62 -2.37 23.31 -22.34
CA ARG A 62 -3.30 23.44 -23.44
C ARG A 62 -3.15 24.85 -24.01
N ILE A 63 -2.79 24.95 -25.28
CA ILE A 63 -2.41 26.22 -25.91
C ILE A 63 -3.25 26.42 -27.15
N TRP A 64 -3.98 27.53 -27.18
CA TRP A 64 -4.61 28.02 -28.38
C TRP A 64 -3.76 29.15 -28.98
N TYR A 65 -3.46 29.09 -30.27
CA TYR A 65 -2.76 30.10 -31.04
C TYR A 65 -3.33 30.09 -32.47
N ASP A 66 -3.25 31.24 -33.14
CA ASP A 66 -3.72 31.36 -34.53
C ASP A 66 -2.68 30.77 -35.49
N GLU A 67 -3.08 29.73 -36.21
CA GLU A 67 -2.29 29.08 -37.28
C GLU A 67 -2.61 29.69 -38.66
N SER A 68 -3.74 30.38 -38.80
CA SER A 68 -4.25 30.86 -40.07
C SER A 68 -4.04 32.38 -40.21
N CYS A 69 -3.59 32.80 -41.40
CA CYS A 69 -3.55 34.22 -41.74
C CYS A 69 -4.91 34.73 -42.29
N GLU A 70 -6.03 34.18 -41.84
CA GLU A 70 -7.35 34.54 -42.34
C GLU A 70 -7.84 35.90 -41.80
N ASN A 71 -8.35 36.74 -42.68
CA ASN A 71 -8.86 38.07 -42.42
C ASN A 71 -10.35 38.12 -42.76
N GLY A 72 -11.25 37.85 -41.79
CA GLY A 72 -12.70 37.94 -41.96
C GLY A 72 -13.43 38.46 -40.72
N ASN A 73 -14.69 38.89 -40.87
CA ASN A 73 -15.50 39.29 -39.71
C ASN A 73 -15.77 38.12 -38.76
N ASP A 74 -15.95 36.93 -39.29
CA ASP A 74 -16.20 35.70 -38.54
C ASP A 74 -14.98 35.34 -37.68
N PHE A 75 -13.76 35.60 -38.17
CA PHE A 75 -12.51 35.37 -37.46
C PHE A 75 -12.34 36.32 -36.24
N ARG A 76 -12.81 37.57 -36.32
CA ARG A 76 -12.76 38.49 -35.17
C ARG A 76 -13.70 38.08 -34.05
N GLU A 77 -14.85 37.51 -34.36
CA GLU A 77 -15.80 36.98 -33.40
C GLU A 77 -15.22 35.70 -32.72
N GLU A 78 -14.59 34.82 -33.49
CA GLU A 78 -13.92 33.65 -32.97
C GLU A 78 -12.78 34.03 -32.01
N LEU A 79 -11.89 34.94 -32.37
CA LEU A 79 -10.83 35.44 -31.50
C LEU A 79 -11.37 36.00 -30.18
N ARG A 80 -12.46 36.76 -30.22
CA ARG A 80 -13.13 37.28 -29.03
C ARG A 80 -13.59 36.14 -28.12
N HIS A 81 -14.30 35.15 -28.66
CA HIS A 81 -14.78 34.00 -27.91
C HIS A 81 -13.63 33.19 -27.32
N ARG A 82 -12.53 32.99 -28.08
CA ARG A 82 -11.36 32.29 -27.58
C ARG A 82 -10.69 33.02 -26.41
N ILE A 83 -10.59 34.36 -26.47
CA ILE A 83 -10.04 35.16 -25.39
C ILE A 83 -10.97 35.17 -24.17
N GLU A 84 -12.30 35.25 -24.38
CA GLU A 84 -13.30 35.17 -23.32
C GLU A 84 -13.27 33.82 -22.59
N ALA A 85 -12.99 32.72 -23.28
CA ALA A 85 -12.94 31.36 -22.72
C ALA A 85 -11.60 30.99 -22.10
N CYS A 86 -10.49 31.65 -22.48
CA CYS A 86 -9.15 31.27 -21.98
C CYS A 86 -8.96 31.56 -20.49
N SER A 87 -8.00 30.87 -19.86
CA SER A 87 -7.57 31.13 -18.47
C SER A 87 -6.65 32.33 -18.35
N ALA A 88 -5.79 32.50 -19.36
CA ALA A 88 -4.84 33.61 -19.40
C ALA A 88 -4.33 33.82 -20.83
N VAL A 89 -3.70 34.97 -21.07
CA VAL A 89 -3.14 35.34 -22.36
C VAL A 89 -1.62 35.48 -22.25
N ILE A 90 -0.87 34.72 -23.07
CA ILE A 90 0.55 34.92 -23.28
C ILE A 90 0.70 35.88 -24.45
N LEU A 91 1.40 36.99 -24.25
CA LEU A 91 1.61 38.01 -25.24
C LEU A 91 3.11 38.07 -25.61
N PHE A 92 3.46 37.73 -26.85
CA PHE A 92 4.81 37.92 -27.35
C PHE A 92 4.99 39.34 -27.87
N VAL A 93 5.86 40.09 -27.20
CA VAL A 93 6.09 41.50 -27.44
C VAL A 93 7.30 41.70 -28.36
N SER A 94 7.05 42.24 -29.55
CA SER A 94 8.07 42.63 -30.57
C SER A 94 7.62 43.89 -31.33
N LYS A 95 8.50 44.47 -32.11
CA LYS A 95 8.12 45.55 -33.05
C LYS A 95 7.03 45.10 -34.02
N ALA A 96 7.05 43.85 -34.44
CA ALA A 96 6.07 43.29 -35.37
C ALA A 96 4.70 43.10 -34.71
N SER A 97 4.63 42.54 -33.50
CA SER A 97 3.38 42.35 -32.77
C SER A 97 2.75 43.69 -32.33
N MET A 98 3.59 44.66 -31.93
CA MET A 98 3.10 45.99 -31.55
C MET A 98 2.58 46.83 -32.73
N ALA A 99 3.05 46.56 -33.94
CA ALA A 99 2.52 47.14 -35.16
C ALA A 99 1.28 46.42 -35.73
N SER A 100 0.92 45.26 -35.15
CA SER A 100 -0.23 44.46 -35.58
C SER A 100 -1.54 45.01 -34.97
N PRO A 101 -2.53 45.41 -35.83
CA PRO A 101 -3.85 45.80 -35.34
C PRO A 101 -4.58 44.65 -34.60
N PHE A 102 -4.29 43.38 -34.96
CA PHE A 102 -4.90 42.21 -34.33
C PHE A 102 -4.36 41.99 -32.91
N CYS A 103 -3.04 42.02 -32.70
CA CYS A 103 -2.47 41.88 -31.36
C CYS A 103 -2.92 43.01 -30.44
N GLY A 104 -3.09 44.24 -30.96
CA GLY A 104 -3.65 45.38 -30.19
C GLY A 104 -5.11 45.11 -29.76
N MET A 105 -5.92 44.58 -30.64
CA MET A 105 -7.32 44.19 -30.33
C MET A 105 -7.38 43.06 -29.29
N GLU A 106 -6.56 42.03 -29.43
CA GLU A 106 -6.49 40.90 -28.49
C GLU A 106 -6.15 41.35 -27.07
N ILE A 107 -5.21 42.28 -26.91
CA ILE A 107 -4.87 42.87 -25.61
C ILE A 107 -6.05 43.61 -24.99
N ILE A 108 -6.78 44.40 -25.81
CA ILE A 108 -7.94 45.16 -25.35
C ILE A 108 -9.04 44.19 -24.87
N VAL A 109 -9.40 43.21 -25.70
CA VAL A 109 -10.41 42.21 -25.37
C VAL A 109 -10.04 41.41 -24.13
N ALA A 110 -8.77 40.99 -23.98
CA ALA A 110 -8.30 40.29 -22.80
C ALA A 110 -8.46 41.12 -21.52
N ARG A 111 -8.14 42.41 -21.58
CA ARG A 111 -8.32 43.32 -20.43
C ARG A 111 -9.79 43.63 -20.10
N GLU A 112 -10.63 43.84 -21.10
CA GLU A 112 -12.07 44.05 -20.91
C GLU A 112 -12.72 42.84 -20.21
N ASN A 113 -12.20 41.62 -20.46
CA ASN A 113 -12.66 40.38 -19.85
C ASN A 113 -11.87 39.99 -18.58
N GLY A 114 -11.05 40.87 -18.03
CA GLY A 114 -10.30 40.63 -16.80
C GLY A 114 -9.26 39.54 -16.88
N LYS A 115 -8.80 39.18 -18.09
CA LYS A 115 -7.80 38.13 -18.27
C LYS A 115 -6.43 38.59 -17.83
N ARG A 116 -5.67 37.68 -17.21
CA ARG A 116 -4.29 37.92 -16.82
C ARG A 116 -3.40 37.85 -18.05
N LEU A 117 -2.54 38.88 -18.24
CA LEU A 117 -1.59 38.97 -19.34
C LEU A 117 -0.20 38.56 -18.86
N TYR A 118 0.49 37.74 -19.65
CA TYR A 118 1.87 37.32 -19.45
C TYR A 118 2.73 37.79 -20.63
N PRO A 119 3.29 39.01 -20.60
CA PRO A 119 4.12 39.54 -21.67
C PRO A 119 5.51 38.88 -21.68
N ILE A 120 5.91 38.40 -22.84
CA ILE A 120 7.24 37.84 -23.15
C ILE A 120 7.90 38.74 -24.20
N TYR A 121 8.98 39.39 -23.84
CA TYR A 121 9.72 40.29 -24.73
C TYR A 121 10.66 39.47 -25.59
N LEU A 122 10.46 39.57 -26.92
CA LEU A 122 11.33 38.95 -27.94
C LEU A 122 12.49 39.86 -28.37
N GLU A 123 12.46 41.14 -27.94
CA GLU A 123 13.43 42.21 -28.22
C GLU A 123 13.56 43.06 -26.95
N ASP A 124 14.59 43.96 -26.94
CA ASP A 124 14.82 44.86 -25.81
C ASP A 124 13.56 45.71 -25.49
N ALA A 125 13.25 45.85 -24.20
CA ALA A 125 12.08 46.58 -23.72
C ALA A 125 12.03 48.06 -24.16
N ASP A 126 13.18 48.68 -24.40
CA ASP A 126 13.32 50.09 -24.89
C ASP A 126 12.70 50.30 -26.29
N SER A 127 12.35 49.22 -26.98
CA SER A 127 11.71 49.28 -28.30
C SER A 127 10.20 49.30 -28.29
N VAL A 128 9.55 49.24 -27.08
CA VAL A 128 8.09 49.18 -26.92
C VAL A 128 7.48 50.60 -26.94
N PRO A 129 6.46 50.87 -27.78
CA PRO A 129 5.79 52.17 -27.80
C PRO A 129 5.17 52.49 -26.44
N PRO A 130 5.21 53.79 -25.97
CA PRO A 130 4.70 54.20 -24.66
C PRO A 130 3.21 53.87 -24.40
N ALA A 131 2.42 53.77 -25.47
CA ALA A 131 1.02 53.36 -25.37
C ALA A 131 0.86 51.91 -24.88
N PHE A 132 1.77 50.99 -25.20
CA PHE A 132 1.76 49.62 -24.75
C PHE A 132 2.39 49.47 -23.35
N GLU A 133 3.35 50.31 -22.96
CA GLU A 133 3.89 50.34 -21.60
C GLU A 133 2.78 50.57 -20.58
N ILE A 134 1.83 51.48 -20.85
CA ILE A 134 0.67 51.72 -19.98
C ILE A 134 -0.23 50.48 -19.89
N LEU A 135 -0.42 49.77 -21.01
CA LEU A 135 -1.20 48.54 -21.08
C LEU A 135 -0.55 47.37 -20.35
N LEU A 136 0.78 47.38 -20.20
CA LEU A 136 1.55 46.31 -19.57
C LEU A 136 2.13 46.70 -18.20
N SER A 137 1.87 47.91 -17.70
CA SER A 137 2.50 48.50 -16.51
C SER A 137 2.32 47.76 -15.19
N ASN A 138 1.37 46.81 -15.09
CA ASN A 138 1.10 46.04 -13.88
C ASN A 138 1.34 44.54 -14.09
N THR A 139 2.14 44.15 -15.09
CA THR A 139 2.41 42.76 -15.42
C THR A 139 3.88 42.41 -15.17
N HIS A 140 4.13 41.21 -14.61
CA HIS A 140 5.49 40.67 -14.57
C HIS A 140 5.89 40.28 -16.00
N HIS A 141 7.02 40.78 -16.50
CA HIS A 141 7.52 40.49 -17.84
C HIS A 141 8.77 39.61 -17.79
N SER A 142 8.95 38.83 -18.83
CA SER A 142 10.09 37.93 -19.00
C SER A 142 10.72 38.14 -20.37
N THR A 143 12.03 37.91 -20.49
CA THR A 143 12.76 37.98 -21.75
C THR A 143 13.00 36.58 -22.34
N ALA A 144 13.02 36.48 -23.66
CA ALA A 144 13.16 35.19 -24.37
C ALA A 144 14.60 34.74 -24.59
N ASP A 145 15.58 35.32 -23.89
CA ASP A 145 17.01 35.07 -24.13
C ASP A 145 17.45 33.65 -23.79
N ASN A 146 16.74 32.98 -22.88
CA ASN A 146 16.97 31.58 -22.51
C ASN A 146 15.64 30.88 -22.25
N ILE A 147 15.24 29.99 -23.18
CA ILE A 147 13.95 29.29 -23.15
C ILE A 147 13.77 28.49 -21.86
N ASP A 148 14.78 27.74 -21.40
CA ASP A 148 14.65 26.91 -20.19
C ASP A 148 14.44 27.75 -18.94
N LYS A 149 15.12 28.87 -18.80
CA LYS A 149 14.95 29.81 -17.69
C LYS A 149 13.60 30.51 -17.77
N LEU A 150 13.19 30.95 -18.96
CA LEU A 150 11.90 31.54 -19.23
C LEU A 150 10.77 30.62 -18.82
N ILE A 151 10.79 29.38 -19.29
CA ILE A 151 9.76 28.38 -19.01
C ILE A 151 9.68 28.04 -17.51
N LYS A 152 10.82 27.88 -16.83
CA LYS A 152 10.82 27.67 -15.37
C LYS A 152 10.15 28.81 -14.61
N THR A 153 10.31 30.05 -15.08
CA THR A 153 9.66 31.21 -14.48
C THR A 153 8.18 31.23 -14.82
N MET A 154 7.81 31.01 -16.07
CA MET A 154 6.41 31.01 -16.54
C MET A 154 5.55 29.94 -15.86
N VAL A 155 6.03 28.70 -15.78
CA VAL A 155 5.29 27.58 -15.17
C VAL A 155 4.91 27.86 -13.70
N ARG A 156 5.70 28.65 -12.99
CA ARG A 156 5.36 29.04 -11.61
C ARG A 156 4.17 30.02 -11.54
N ASP A 157 4.02 30.87 -12.56
CA ASP A 157 3.11 32.00 -12.56
C ASP A 157 1.88 31.77 -13.46
N LEU A 158 1.95 30.85 -14.44
CA LEU A 158 0.84 30.48 -15.32
C LEU A 158 -0.25 29.69 -14.59
N PRO A 159 -1.52 29.86 -15.00
CA PRO A 159 -2.64 29.17 -14.38
C PRO A 159 -2.53 27.65 -14.57
N ALA A 160 -2.54 26.92 -13.46
CA ALA A 160 -2.42 25.48 -13.44
C ALA A 160 -3.63 24.74 -14.07
N GLU A 161 -4.80 25.38 -14.10
CA GLU A 161 -6.01 24.86 -14.75
C GLU A 161 -5.89 24.78 -16.27
N ALA A 162 -4.92 25.48 -16.88
CA ALA A 162 -4.62 25.39 -18.30
C ALA A 162 -3.68 24.23 -18.68
N MET A 163 -3.30 23.40 -17.73
CA MET A 163 -2.47 22.20 -17.98
C MET A 163 -3.32 20.96 -18.15
N ASP A 164 -2.91 20.06 -19.05
CA ASP A 164 -3.35 18.67 -19.02
C ASP A 164 -2.70 17.98 -17.83
N ARG A 165 -3.48 17.80 -16.78
CA ARG A 165 -3.02 17.24 -15.51
C ARG A 165 -2.90 15.72 -15.57
N LEU A 166 -3.60 15.10 -16.50
CA LEU A 166 -3.70 13.66 -16.67
C LEU A 166 -3.23 13.29 -18.08
N THR A 167 -2.26 12.39 -18.15
CA THR A 167 -1.86 11.82 -19.44
C THR A 167 -2.83 10.70 -19.80
N LEU A 168 -3.74 10.98 -20.74
CA LEU A 168 -4.74 10.04 -21.23
C LEU A 168 -4.33 9.47 -22.59
N GLU A 169 -4.52 8.17 -22.78
CA GLU A 169 -4.32 7.49 -24.05
C GLU A 169 -5.36 6.38 -24.18
N GLU A 170 -6.25 6.49 -25.17
CA GLU A 170 -7.30 5.50 -25.46
C GLU A 170 -8.16 5.09 -24.23
N GLY A 171 -8.54 6.04 -23.39
CA GLY A 171 -9.31 5.79 -22.15
C GLY A 171 -8.46 5.21 -21.01
N LYS A 172 -7.13 5.26 -21.11
CA LYS A 172 -6.18 4.86 -20.06
C LYS A 172 -5.48 6.07 -19.48
N LEU A 173 -5.52 6.20 -18.17
CA LEU A 173 -4.78 7.23 -17.44
C LEU A 173 -3.37 6.71 -17.16
N LYS A 174 -2.39 7.17 -17.93
CA LYS A 174 -1.00 6.70 -17.86
C LYS A 174 -0.21 7.32 -16.71
N LYS A 175 -0.42 8.62 -16.46
CA LYS A 175 0.32 9.36 -15.46
C LYS A 175 -0.45 10.60 -15.01
N CYS A 176 -0.39 10.89 -13.72
CA CYS A 176 -0.83 12.16 -13.18
C CYS A 176 0.37 13.03 -12.83
N GLU A 177 0.47 14.22 -13.39
CA GLU A 177 1.50 15.23 -13.07
C GLU A 177 0.95 16.36 -12.19
N ASP A 178 -0.34 16.32 -11.88
CA ASP A 178 -0.99 17.31 -11.04
C ASP A 178 -0.54 17.19 -9.57
N ASN A 179 -0.13 18.29 -8.98
CA ASN A 179 0.18 18.42 -7.55
C ASN A 179 -1.03 18.93 -6.72
N GLY A 180 -2.24 18.89 -7.29
CA GLY A 180 -3.46 19.26 -6.60
C GLY A 180 -3.79 18.33 -5.43
N ARG A 181 -4.51 18.88 -4.45
CA ARG A 181 -5.01 18.11 -3.31
C ARG A 181 -6.25 17.30 -3.65
N THR A 182 -7.01 17.75 -4.62
CA THR A 182 -8.23 17.09 -5.10
C THR A 182 -8.14 16.91 -6.60
N ILE A 183 -8.46 15.73 -7.08
CA ILE A 183 -8.46 15.38 -8.50
C ILE A 183 -9.78 14.70 -8.81
N ASP A 184 -10.45 15.18 -9.85
CA ASP A 184 -11.60 14.49 -10.46
C ASP A 184 -11.12 13.84 -11.75
N VAL A 185 -11.26 12.53 -11.86
CA VAL A 185 -10.89 11.78 -13.06
C VAL A 185 -12.07 11.78 -14.02
N ASP A 186 -11.81 12.19 -15.28
CA ASP A 186 -12.84 12.37 -16.28
C ASP A 186 -13.62 11.09 -16.60
N ASN A 187 -14.92 11.26 -16.92
CA ASN A 187 -15.75 10.20 -17.47
C ASN A 187 -15.18 9.74 -18.81
N GLY A 188 -15.07 8.39 -18.97
CA GLY A 188 -14.43 7.77 -20.15
C GLY A 188 -13.08 7.14 -19.84
N VAL A 189 -12.44 7.45 -18.71
CA VAL A 189 -11.29 6.69 -18.20
C VAL A 189 -11.78 5.31 -17.75
N ARG A 190 -11.21 4.27 -18.37
CA ARG A 190 -11.52 2.87 -18.03
C ARG A 190 -10.40 2.20 -17.25
N VAL A 191 -9.17 2.65 -17.41
CA VAL A 191 -7.99 2.06 -16.75
C VAL A 191 -7.15 3.16 -16.12
N ILE A 192 -6.82 3.01 -14.84
CA ILE A 192 -5.74 3.75 -14.19
C ILE A 192 -4.50 2.87 -14.24
N CYS A 193 -3.51 3.28 -15.04
CA CYS A 193 -2.33 2.48 -15.30
C CYS A 193 -1.40 2.37 -14.08
N ALA A 194 -0.49 1.40 -14.15
CA ALA A 194 0.49 1.15 -13.11
C ALA A 194 1.30 2.43 -12.78
N ASN A 195 1.45 2.71 -11.48
CA ASN A 195 2.16 3.87 -10.96
C ASN A 195 1.59 5.26 -11.35
N ALA A 196 0.38 5.36 -11.92
CA ALA A 196 -0.18 6.62 -12.45
C ALA A 196 -0.20 7.75 -11.41
N PHE A 197 -0.50 7.45 -10.14
CA PHE A 197 -0.52 8.39 -9.01
C PHE A 197 0.52 8.06 -7.94
N LYS A 198 1.48 7.17 -8.21
CA LYS A 198 2.46 6.73 -7.22
C LYS A 198 3.18 7.91 -6.56
N ASP A 199 3.30 7.86 -5.22
CA ASP A 199 3.96 8.86 -4.36
C ASP A 199 3.38 10.29 -4.47
N ARG A 200 2.11 10.43 -4.87
CA ARG A 200 1.40 11.71 -4.86
C ARG A 200 0.98 12.12 -3.45
N LYS A 201 1.97 12.53 -2.65
CA LYS A 201 1.80 12.88 -1.22
C LYS A 201 0.85 14.06 -0.99
N GLN A 202 0.62 14.91 -2.00
CA GLN A 202 -0.29 16.06 -1.89
C GLN A 202 -1.76 15.68 -2.13
N LEU A 203 -2.02 14.49 -2.68
CA LEU A 203 -3.38 14.03 -2.99
C LEU A 203 -4.14 13.68 -1.70
N HIS A 204 -5.24 14.40 -1.44
CA HIS A 204 -6.13 14.16 -0.29
C HIS A 204 -7.43 13.48 -0.72
N LYS A 205 -7.92 13.83 -1.89
CA LYS A 205 -9.18 13.31 -2.42
C LYS A 205 -9.07 13.06 -3.92
N ILE A 206 -9.66 11.96 -4.35
CA ILE A 206 -9.83 11.65 -5.78
C ILE A 206 -11.23 11.12 -6.01
N THR A 207 -11.88 11.61 -7.08
CA THR A 207 -13.14 11.07 -7.57
C THR A 207 -12.85 10.18 -8.78
N LEU A 208 -13.26 8.92 -8.70
CA LEU A 208 -13.11 7.95 -9.78
C LEU A 208 -14.41 7.88 -10.61
N PRO A 209 -14.33 7.79 -11.94
CA PRO A 209 -15.52 7.77 -12.80
C PRO A 209 -16.20 6.40 -12.80
N ASP A 210 -17.52 6.38 -13.03
CA ASP A 210 -18.32 5.15 -13.18
C ASP A 210 -17.88 4.28 -14.37
N SER A 211 -17.10 4.83 -15.30
CA SER A 211 -16.54 4.10 -16.44
C SER A 211 -15.31 3.25 -16.09
N LEU A 212 -14.76 3.39 -14.87
CA LEU A 212 -13.52 2.74 -14.48
C LEU A 212 -13.69 1.22 -14.37
N GLU A 213 -12.85 0.48 -15.08
CA GLU A 213 -12.85 -0.99 -15.14
C GLU A 213 -11.66 -1.60 -14.37
N GLU A 214 -10.52 -0.91 -14.37
CA GLU A 214 -9.29 -1.44 -13.77
C GLU A 214 -8.42 -0.35 -13.11
N ILE A 215 -7.86 -0.69 -11.95
CA ILE A 215 -6.79 0.03 -11.29
C ILE A 215 -5.58 -0.90 -11.29
N GLU A 216 -4.51 -0.56 -12.02
CA GLU A 216 -3.34 -1.42 -12.17
C GLU A 216 -2.39 -1.37 -10.94
N THR A 217 -1.33 -2.18 -10.99
CA THR A 217 -0.32 -2.34 -9.93
C THR A 217 0.27 -1.01 -9.48
N GLU A 218 0.36 -0.81 -8.14
CA GLU A 218 0.94 0.37 -7.50
C GLU A 218 0.36 1.71 -7.95
N ALA A 219 -0.82 1.75 -8.56
CA ALA A 219 -1.39 2.95 -9.18
C ALA A 219 -1.46 4.16 -8.22
N PHE A 220 -1.78 3.96 -6.95
CA PHE A 220 -1.85 4.98 -5.88
C PHE A 220 -0.87 4.72 -4.74
N ARG A 221 0.12 3.84 -4.93
CA ARG A 221 1.07 3.53 -3.87
C ARG A 221 1.74 4.79 -3.35
N GLY A 222 1.78 4.95 -2.01
CA GLY A 222 2.44 6.08 -1.36
C GLY A 222 1.69 7.42 -1.45
N CYS A 223 0.39 7.42 -1.82
CA CYS A 223 -0.50 8.58 -1.69
C CYS A 223 -0.83 8.80 -0.22
N GLN A 224 0.16 9.25 0.56
CA GLN A 224 0.11 9.24 2.03
C GLN A 224 -1.03 10.06 2.62
N ASN A 225 -1.48 11.11 1.95
CA ASN A 225 -2.54 12.00 2.45
C ASN A 225 -3.92 11.68 1.88
N LEU A 226 -4.07 10.63 1.07
CA LEU A 226 -5.38 10.20 0.57
C LEU A 226 -6.24 9.72 1.75
N GLU A 227 -7.40 10.37 1.96
CA GLU A 227 -8.23 10.15 3.14
C GLU A 227 -9.36 9.14 2.94
N GLU A 228 -9.90 9.05 1.73
CA GLU A 228 -11.01 8.17 1.39
C GLU A 228 -10.84 7.59 -0.02
N MET A 229 -11.34 6.37 -0.21
CA MET A 229 -11.38 5.73 -1.53
C MET A 229 -12.74 5.06 -1.75
N HIS A 230 -13.38 5.45 -2.85
CA HIS A 230 -14.58 4.83 -3.37
C HIS A 230 -14.26 4.18 -4.72
N ILE A 231 -14.32 2.84 -4.79
CA ILE A 231 -14.06 2.05 -6.00
C ILE A 231 -15.39 1.72 -6.67
N PRO A 232 -15.65 2.27 -7.88
CA PRO A 232 -16.96 2.20 -8.52
C PRO A 232 -17.37 0.79 -8.95
N HIS A 233 -18.67 0.59 -9.16
CA HIS A 233 -19.32 -0.70 -9.45
C HIS A 233 -18.85 -1.39 -10.74
N LYS A 234 -18.23 -0.70 -11.70
CA LYS A 234 -17.68 -1.32 -12.92
C LYS A 234 -16.24 -1.79 -12.77
N THR A 235 -15.55 -1.37 -11.72
CA THR A 235 -14.16 -1.74 -11.49
C THR A 235 -14.08 -3.23 -11.16
N CYS A 236 -13.59 -4.03 -12.08
CA CYS A 236 -13.49 -5.48 -11.93
C CYS A 236 -12.12 -5.93 -11.37
N ARG A 237 -11.12 -5.04 -11.33
CA ARG A 237 -9.78 -5.35 -10.84
C ARG A 237 -9.10 -4.18 -10.14
N VAL A 238 -8.53 -4.50 -8.98
CA VAL A 238 -7.53 -3.67 -8.27
C VAL A 238 -6.22 -4.44 -8.25
N GLY A 239 -5.16 -3.83 -8.77
CA GLY A 239 -3.85 -4.45 -8.92
C GLY A 239 -3.10 -4.65 -7.60
N GLU A 240 -2.00 -5.40 -7.67
CA GLU A 240 -1.09 -5.61 -6.55
C GLU A 240 -0.59 -4.26 -5.99
N SER A 241 -0.60 -4.12 -4.66
CA SER A 241 -0.08 -2.93 -3.96
C SER A 241 -0.69 -1.60 -4.43
N ALA A 242 -1.89 -1.61 -5.06
CA ALA A 242 -2.45 -0.44 -5.73
C ALA A 242 -2.61 0.79 -4.80
N PHE A 243 -2.95 0.59 -3.53
CA PHE A 243 -3.09 1.62 -2.50
C PHE A 243 -2.14 1.42 -1.32
N ARG A 244 -1.09 0.61 -1.51
CA ARG A 244 -0.09 0.39 -0.46
C ARG A 244 0.50 1.71 0.01
N ASP A 245 0.73 1.85 1.33
CA ASP A 245 1.30 3.03 1.97
C ASP A 245 0.41 4.31 1.87
N CYS A 246 -0.91 4.17 1.62
CA CYS A 246 -1.89 5.26 1.76
C CYS A 246 -2.24 5.44 3.25
N VAL A 247 -1.26 5.87 4.03
CA VAL A 247 -1.29 5.79 5.51
C VAL A 247 -2.42 6.59 6.18
N ASN A 248 -2.90 7.65 5.56
CA ASN A 248 -3.99 8.49 6.10
C ASN A 248 -5.39 8.10 5.58
N MET A 249 -5.49 7.05 4.76
CA MET A 249 -6.80 6.55 4.30
C MET A 249 -7.60 6.05 5.51
N LYS A 250 -8.80 6.62 5.69
CA LYS A 250 -9.73 6.31 6.80
C LYS A 250 -10.87 5.42 6.36
N GLN A 251 -11.30 5.58 5.11
CA GLN A 251 -12.47 4.87 4.58
C GLN A 251 -12.18 4.26 3.20
N LEU A 252 -12.61 3.01 3.04
CA LEU A 252 -12.62 2.28 1.78
C LEU A 252 -14.02 1.75 1.50
N VAL A 253 -14.54 2.04 0.30
CA VAL A 253 -15.79 1.47 -0.20
C VAL A 253 -15.53 0.79 -1.53
N VAL A 254 -15.90 -0.46 -1.66
CA VAL A 254 -15.77 -1.27 -2.89
C VAL A 254 -17.16 -1.78 -3.29
N GLU A 255 -17.62 -1.46 -4.51
CA GLU A 255 -19.01 -1.74 -4.90
C GLU A 255 -19.21 -2.98 -5.78
N ASN A 256 -18.21 -3.41 -6.54
CA ASN A 256 -18.38 -4.49 -7.53
C ASN A 256 -18.27 -5.88 -6.91
N ASP A 257 -19.35 -6.67 -6.95
CA ASP A 257 -19.39 -8.06 -6.45
C ASP A 257 -18.40 -9.01 -7.16
N GLY A 258 -18.07 -8.75 -8.42
CA GLY A 258 -17.12 -9.55 -9.19
C GLY A 258 -15.67 -9.09 -9.14
N ILE A 259 -15.34 -8.14 -8.26
CA ILE A 259 -14.00 -7.53 -8.20
C ILE A 259 -12.92 -8.53 -7.77
N LYS A 260 -11.73 -8.38 -8.35
CA LYS A 260 -10.50 -9.02 -7.87
C LYS A 260 -9.59 -7.98 -7.25
N ILE A 261 -9.27 -8.16 -5.98
CA ILE A 261 -8.37 -7.27 -5.23
C ILE A 261 -7.02 -7.97 -5.10
N GLY A 262 -5.97 -7.39 -5.68
CA GLY A 262 -4.62 -7.97 -5.71
C GLY A 262 -3.95 -8.05 -4.34
N GLU A 263 -2.84 -8.79 -4.28
CA GLU A 263 -2.02 -8.90 -3.08
C GLU A 263 -1.57 -7.52 -2.58
N ARG A 264 -1.57 -7.33 -1.26
CA ARG A 264 -1.09 -6.11 -0.59
C ARG A 264 -1.77 -4.81 -1.08
N ALA A 265 -2.97 -4.93 -1.70
CA ALA A 265 -3.62 -3.78 -2.33
C ALA A 265 -3.81 -2.59 -1.37
N PHE A 266 -4.09 -2.83 -0.09
CA PHE A 266 -4.28 -1.84 0.97
C PHE A 266 -3.28 -2.01 2.13
N GLU A 267 -2.13 -2.65 1.87
CA GLU A 267 -1.07 -2.81 2.88
C GLU A 267 -0.61 -1.45 3.41
N ASN A 268 -0.47 -1.37 4.74
CA ASN A 268 -0.03 -0.17 5.47
C ASN A 268 -0.93 1.08 5.24
N CYS A 269 -2.24 0.87 5.02
CA CYS A 269 -3.25 1.92 5.17
C CYS A 269 -3.51 2.09 6.69
N ALA A 270 -2.52 2.64 7.41
CA ALA A 270 -2.43 2.56 8.86
C ALA A 270 -3.63 3.18 9.61
N ASN A 271 -4.25 4.22 9.04
CA ASN A 271 -5.38 4.93 9.61
C ASN A 271 -6.74 4.44 9.08
N LEU A 272 -6.78 3.32 8.34
CA LEU A 272 -8.03 2.76 7.81
C LEU A 272 -8.93 2.28 8.96
N GLU A 273 -10.07 2.94 9.10
CA GLU A 273 -11.04 2.70 10.18
C GLU A 273 -12.24 1.89 9.70
N THR A 274 -12.71 2.16 8.48
CA THR A 274 -13.92 1.54 7.92
C THR A 274 -13.66 0.97 6.53
N VAL A 275 -14.10 -0.27 6.34
CA VAL A 275 -13.99 -0.99 5.07
C VAL A 275 -15.35 -1.59 4.73
N THR A 276 -15.87 -1.25 3.55
CA THR A 276 -17.04 -1.88 2.96
C THR A 276 -16.61 -2.71 1.77
N LEU A 277 -16.80 -4.03 1.85
CA LEU A 277 -16.51 -5.00 0.81
C LEU A 277 -17.82 -5.51 0.20
N PRO A 278 -17.84 -5.84 -1.10
CA PRO A 278 -19.02 -6.41 -1.74
C PRO A 278 -19.21 -7.88 -1.36
N ASP A 279 -20.46 -8.32 -1.24
CA ASP A 279 -20.82 -9.69 -0.81
C ASP A 279 -20.31 -10.78 -1.76
N GLY A 280 -20.17 -10.47 -3.04
CA GLY A 280 -19.69 -11.42 -4.06
C GLY A 280 -18.17 -11.66 -4.05
N LEU A 281 -17.40 -10.97 -3.22
CA LEU A 281 -15.95 -11.18 -3.12
C LEU A 281 -15.64 -12.56 -2.53
N THR A 282 -14.88 -13.38 -3.29
CA THR A 282 -14.60 -14.78 -2.92
C THR A 282 -13.23 -15.01 -2.27
N GLU A 283 -12.29 -14.10 -2.46
CA GLU A 283 -10.90 -14.26 -2.01
C GLU A 283 -10.34 -12.93 -1.48
N LEU A 284 -9.72 -12.97 -0.32
CA LEU A 284 -8.80 -11.95 0.18
C LEU A 284 -7.38 -12.46 -0.03
N TYR A 285 -6.67 -11.88 -0.99
CA TYR A 285 -5.29 -12.26 -1.31
C TYR A 285 -4.29 -11.85 -0.23
N GLY A 286 -3.06 -12.35 -0.35
CA GLY A 286 -2.03 -12.16 0.66
C GLY A 286 -1.74 -10.70 0.99
N GLY A 287 -1.68 -10.39 2.30
CA GLY A 287 -1.34 -9.07 2.82
C GLY A 287 -2.30 -7.94 2.48
N VAL A 288 -3.51 -8.21 2.00
CA VAL A 288 -4.43 -7.19 1.47
C VAL A 288 -4.70 -6.04 2.43
N PHE A 289 -4.84 -6.31 3.74
CA PHE A 289 -5.01 -5.33 4.82
C PHE A 289 -3.88 -5.38 5.85
N ASN A 290 -2.72 -5.95 5.48
CA ASN A 290 -1.57 -5.99 6.38
C ASN A 290 -1.25 -4.59 6.92
N SER A 291 -1.03 -4.47 8.23
CA SER A 291 -0.69 -3.21 8.92
C SER A 291 -1.76 -2.10 8.82
N CYS A 292 -3.03 -2.45 8.65
CA CYS A 292 -4.16 -1.53 8.82
C CYS A 292 -4.44 -1.35 10.33
N LYS A 293 -3.64 -0.51 10.97
CA LYS A 293 -3.54 -0.44 12.45
C LYS A 293 -4.77 0.12 13.15
N SER A 294 -5.56 0.94 12.46
CA SER A 294 -6.77 1.57 13.02
C SER A 294 -8.04 0.77 12.75
N LEU A 295 -7.98 -0.31 11.96
CA LEU A 295 -9.12 -1.17 11.64
C LEU A 295 -9.55 -1.94 12.89
N LYS A 296 -10.73 -1.63 13.43
CA LYS A 296 -11.27 -2.25 14.68
C LYS A 296 -12.14 -3.46 14.41
N GLU A 297 -12.89 -3.39 13.34
CA GLU A 297 -13.80 -4.45 12.89
C GLU A 297 -13.91 -4.41 11.37
N ILE A 298 -14.28 -5.52 10.79
CA ILE A 298 -14.55 -5.63 9.35
C ILE A 298 -15.61 -6.72 9.14
N ASP A 299 -16.63 -6.36 8.35
CA ASP A 299 -17.62 -7.33 7.87
C ASP A 299 -17.05 -8.07 6.66
N LEU A 300 -16.79 -9.37 6.83
CA LEU A 300 -16.29 -10.21 5.76
C LEU A 300 -17.43 -10.67 4.85
N PRO A 301 -17.21 -10.65 3.51
CA PRO A 301 -18.22 -11.06 2.53
C PRO A 301 -18.72 -12.49 2.74
N SER A 302 -20.03 -12.70 2.59
CA SER A 302 -20.67 -14.01 2.85
C SER A 302 -20.23 -15.13 1.89
N HIS A 303 -19.69 -14.79 0.72
CA HIS A 303 -19.16 -15.73 -0.28
C HIS A 303 -17.65 -15.95 -0.19
N LEU A 304 -16.98 -15.38 0.81
CA LEU A 304 -15.54 -15.52 0.99
C LEU A 304 -15.15 -16.98 1.27
N THR A 305 -14.18 -17.52 0.56
CA THR A 305 -13.71 -18.91 0.69
C THR A 305 -12.29 -19.04 1.23
N ILE A 306 -11.44 -18.04 0.99
CA ILE A 306 -10.02 -18.04 1.36
C ILE A 306 -9.65 -16.69 1.96
N ILE A 307 -8.94 -16.74 3.09
CA ILE A 307 -8.21 -15.61 3.67
C ILE A 307 -6.73 -15.93 3.52
N GLY A 308 -6.08 -15.18 2.64
CA GLY A 308 -4.68 -15.40 2.22
C GLY A 308 -3.65 -15.04 3.28
N GLU A 309 -2.42 -15.45 3.06
CA GLU A 309 -1.29 -15.23 3.95
C GLU A 309 -1.13 -13.76 4.35
N ASN A 310 -0.91 -13.47 5.65
CA ASN A 310 -0.75 -12.11 6.19
C ASN A 310 -1.92 -11.15 5.93
N ALA A 311 -3.10 -11.60 5.52
CA ALA A 311 -4.19 -10.71 5.06
C ALA A 311 -4.56 -9.63 6.09
N PHE A 312 -4.51 -9.91 7.37
CA PHE A 312 -4.75 -9.00 8.50
C PHE A 312 -3.56 -8.92 9.47
N SER A 313 -2.35 -9.33 9.03
CA SER A 313 -1.18 -9.24 9.91
C SER A 313 -0.95 -7.80 10.37
N ASP A 314 -0.58 -7.63 11.65
CA ASP A 314 -0.33 -6.32 12.29
C ASP A 314 -1.52 -5.33 12.26
N CYS A 315 -2.75 -5.83 12.10
CA CYS A 315 -3.97 -5.07 12.35
C CYS A 315 -4.18 -4.93 13.87
N ILE A 316 -3.35 -4.09 14.50
CA ILE A 316 -3.30 -3.98 15.97
C ILE A 316 -4.62 -3.46 16.58
N GLY A 317 -5.41 -2.71 15.81
CA GLY A 317 -6.72 -2.19 16.22
C GLY A 317 -7.83 -3.23 16.21
N LEU A 318 -7.66 -4.36 15.48
CA LEU A 318 -8.72 -5.35 15.29
C LEU A 318 -9.10 -6.02 16.61
N GLU A 319 -10.35 -5.82 17.04
CA GLU A 319 -10.87 -6.30 18.33
C GLU A 319 -11.66 -7.61 18.19
N THR A 320 -12.43 -7.71 17.12
CA THR A 320 -13.30 -8.86 16.85
C THR A 320 -13.34 -9.17 15.36
N ILE A 321 -13.51 -10.44 15.02
CA ILE A 321 -13.78 -10.86 13.64
C ILE A 321 -14.67 -12.10 13.63
N VAL A 322 -15.67 -12.07 12.75
CA VAL A 322 -16.55 -13.22 12.43
C VAL A 322 -16.14 -13.73 11.04
N ILE A 323 -15.75 -14.99 10.98
CA ILE A 323 -15.33 -15.62 9.72
C ILE A 323 -16.52 -16.32 9.09
N PRO A 324 -16.89 -16.00 7.82
CA PRO A 324 -18.05 -16.59 7.16
C PRO A 324 -17.98 -18.12 7.04
N ASP A 325 -19.14 -18.79 7.04
CA ASP A 325 -19.25 -20.27 6.95
C ASP A 325 -18.67 -20.86 5.65
N THR A 326 -18.53 -20.05 4.63
CA THR A 326 -17.93 -20.42 3.33
C THR A 326 -16.41 -20.52 3.37
N VAL A 327 -15.74 -19.92 4.39
CA VAL A 327 -14.28 -19.95 4.51
C VAL A 327 -13.82 -21.34 4.89
N THR A 328 -12.99 -21.93 4.03
CA THR A 328 -12.41 -23.26 4.24
C THR A 328 -10.96 -23.24 4.72
N LYS A 329 -10.28 -22.10 4.55
CA LYS A 329 -8.85 -21.95 4.85
C LYS A 329 -8.54 -20.58 5.44
N ILE A 330 -7.89 -20.58 6.58
CA ILE A 330 -7.13 -19.46 7.12
C ILE A 330 -5.66 -19.77 6.85
N ASP A 331 -4.98 -18.94 6.05
CA ASP A 331 -3.60 -19.19 5.65
C ASP A 331 -2.58 -18.81 6.74
N ASP A 332 -1.29 -18.88 6.41
CA ASP A 332 -0.23 -18.61 7.37
C ASP A 332 -0.23 -17.12 7.79
N LEU A 333 0.04 -16.83 9.07
CA LEU A 333 0.21 -15.47 9.61
C LEU A 333 -1.02 -14.53 9.44
N VAL A 334 -2.20 -15.02 9.13
CA VAL A 334 -3.37 -14.17 8.79
C VAL A 334 -3.65 -13.10 9.84
N PHE A 335 -3.67 -13.46 11.12
CA PHE A 335 -3.90 -12.53 12.25
C PHE A 335 -2.64 -12.32 13.11
N ASN A 336 -1.46 -12.58 12.56
CA ASN A 336 -0.22 -12.34 13.30
C ASN A 336 -0.15 -10.87 13.75
N GLY A 337 0.16 -10.63 15.02
CA GLY A 337 0.29 -9.26 15.55
C GLY A 337 -1.02 -8.50 15.76
N CYS A 338 -2.19 -9.13 15.63
CA CYS A 338 -3.48 -8.53 16.00
C CYS A 338 -3.61 -8.50 17.52
N VAL A 339 -2.84 -7.61 18.17
CA VAL A 339 -2.67 -7.62 19.65
C VAL A 339 -3.94 -7.40 20.43
N ASN A 340 -4.93 -6.67 19.87
CA ASN A 340 -6.21 -6.38 20.51
C ASN A 340 -7.31 -7.40 20.16
N LEU A 341 -7.04 -8.36 19.27
CA LEU A 341 -8.02 -9.37 18.86
C LEU A 341 -8.40 -10.24 20.05
N SER A 342 -9.61 -10.01 20.57
CA SER A 342 -10.14 -10.66 21.78
C SER A 342 -11.13 -11.80 21.48
N PHE A 343 -11.76 -11.73 20.30
CA PHE A 343 -12.76 -12.70 19.86
C PHE A 343 -12.60 -13.05 18.38
N VAL A 344 -12.61 -14.34 18.09
CA VAL A 344 -12.64 -14.91 16.74
C VAL A 344 -13.71 -16.00 16.72
N ASP A 345 -14.64 -15.89 15.78
CA ASP A 345 -15.60 -16.97 15.50
C ASP A 345 -15.12 -17.77 14.28
N LEU A 346 -14.79 -19.04 14.50
CA LEU A 346 -14.32 -19.96 13.45
C LEU A 346 -15.50 -20.77 12.91
N PRO A 347 -15.72 -20.76 11.58
CA PRO A 347 -16.89 -21.40 10.97
C PRO A 347 -16.77 -22.93 10.93
N GLU A 348 -17.94 -23.60 10.93
CA GLU A 348 -18.01 -25.08 10.78
C GLU A 348 -17.59 -25.57 9.38
N GLY A 349 -17.35 -24.66 8.40
CA GLY A 349 -16.75 -24.99 7.10
C GLY A 349 -15.22 -25.06 7.10
N LEU A 350 -14.55 -24.54 8.14
CA LEU A 350 -13.09 -24.37 8.19
C LEU A 350 -12.37 -25.72 8.22
N ARG A 351 -11.40 -25.93 7.31
CA ARG A 351 -10.60 -27.14 7.21
C ARG A 351 -9.14 -26.97 7.63
N LYS A 352 -8.57 -25.79 7.40
CA LYS A 352 -7.14 -25.52 7.67
C LYS A 352 -6.95 -24.25 8.48
N ILE A 353 -6.10 -24.34 9.52
CA ILE A 353 -5.51 -23.21 10.25
C ILE A 353 -4.01 -23.22 9.95
N GLY A 354 -3.51 -22.14 9.35
CA GLY A 354 -2.13 -21.99 8.88
C GLY A 354 -1.11 -21.80 9.99
N LYS A 355 0.17 -21.81 9.62
CA LYS A 355 1.30 -21.60 10.53
C LYS A 355 1.23 -20.22 11.15
N SER A 356 1.37 -20.14 12.48
CA SER A 356 1.37 -18.88 13.21
C SER A 356 0.13 -17.99 12.92
N ALA A 357 -1.02 -18.58 12.55
CA ALA A 357 -2.20 -17.85 12.10
C ALA A 357 -2.70 -16.80 13.11
N PHE A 358 -2.57 -17.08 14.42
CA PHE A 358 -2.94 -16.20 15.53
C PHE A 358 -1.73 -15.79 16.38
N LYS A 359 -0.52 -15.81 15.79
CA LYS A 359 0.69 -15.42 16.53
C LYS A 359 0.56 -14.00 17.08
N ASN A 360 0.96 -13.79 18.35
CA ASN A 360 0.93 -12.50 19.03
C ASN A 360 -0.48 -11.86 19.15
N CYS A 361 -1.56 -12.64 19.08
CA CYS A 361 -2.90 -12.17 19.43
C CYS A 361 -3.02 -12.10 20.98
N LYS A 362 -2.41 -11.08 21.57
CA LYS A 362 -2.24 -11.01 23.03
C LYS A 362 -3.53 -10.91 23.81
N SER A 363 -4.59 -10.32 23.22
CA SER A 363 -5.89 -10.18 23.87
C SER A 363 -6.79 -11.42 23.72
N LEU A 364 -6.41 -12.40 22.88
CA LEU A 364 -7.20 -13.60 22.66
C LEU A 364 -7.15 -14.51 23.89
N THR A 365 -8.31 -14.69 24.55
CA THR A 365 -8.40 -15.46 25.80
C THR A 365 -8.90 -16.88 25.61
N LYS A 366 -9.64 -17.14 24.55
CA LYS A 366 -10.22 -18.45 24.22
C LYS A 366 -10.49 -18.57 22.74
N ILE A 367 -10.39 -19.79 22.24
CA ILE A 367 -10.75 -20.13 20.86
C ILE A 367 -11.44 -21.49 20.82
N SER A 368 -12.39 -21.66 19.90
CA SER A 368 -13.10 -22.92 19.67
C SER A 368 -12.76 -23.46 18.28
N ILE A 369 -12.12 -24.63 18.21
CA ILE A 369 -11.77 -25.33 16.97
C ILE A 369 -12.98 -26.16 16.53
N PRO A 370 -13.57 -25.87 15.36
CA PRO A 370 -14.78 -26.57 14.89
C PRO A 370 -14.54 -28.02 14.48
N THR A 371 -15.65 -28.74 14.24
CA THR A 371 -15.64 -30.17 13.87
C THR A 371 -14.91 -30.43 12.56
N SER A 372 -14.98 -29.51 11.62
CA SER A 372 -14.47 -29.61 10.24
C SER A 372 -12.96 -29.49 10.09
N VAL A 373 -12.25 -28.93 11.09
CA VAL A 373 -10.79 -28.69 11.01
C VAL A 373 -10.04 -30.01 10.95
N ILE A 374 -9.28 -30.19 9.86
CA ILE A 374 -8.46 -31.38 9.58
C ILE A 374 -6.96 -31.11 9.67
N SER A 375 -6.54 -29.83 9.61
CA SER A 375 -5.14 -29.44 9.67
C SER A 375 -4.94 -28.17 10.47
N ILE A 376 -4.07 -28.23 11.46
CA ILE A 376 -3.53 -27.09 12.22
C ILE A 376 -2.02 -27.15 12.03
N SER A 377 -1.45 -26.08 11.46
CA SER A 377 0.01 -25.99 11.24
C SER A 377 0.73 -25.51 12.51
N ASP A 378 2.07 -25.43 12.46
CA ASP A 378 2.93 -25.17 13.61
C ASP A 378 2.67 -23.80 14.26
N ALA A 379 2.86 -23.75 15.57
CA ALA A 379 2.83 -22.54 16.39
C ALA A 379 1.56 -21.65 16.20
N PRO A 380 0.35 -22.20 16.08
CA PRO A 380 -0.82 -21.43 15.69
C PRO A 380 -1.14 -20.28 16.66
N PHE A 381 -0.85 -20.45 17.95
CA PHE A 381 -1.15 -19.52 19.05
C PHE A 381 0.10 -18.96 19.75
N ARG A 382 1.28 -19.04 19.13
CA ARG A 382 2.51 -18.50 19.69
C ARG A 382 2.35 -17.04 20.12
N GLY A 383 2.72 -16.68 21.34
CA GLY A 383 2.61 -15.31 21.86
C GLY A 383 1.19 -14.84 22.20
N CYS A 384 0.20 -15.75 22.24
CA CYS A 384 -1.13 -15.46 22.78
C CYS A 384 -1.07 -15.47 24.32
N GLU A 385 -0.40 -14.51 24.92
CA GLU A 385 -0.02 -14.46 26.34
C GLU A 385 -1.22 -14.55 27.31
N ASN A 386 -2.43 -14.16 26.85
CA ASN A 386 -3.64 -14.20 27.66
C ASN A 386 -4.56 -15.39 27.36
N MET A 387 -4.12 -16.34 26.51
CA MET A 387 -4.90 -17.53 26.17
C MET A 387 -5.14 -18.39 27.43
N LYS A 388 -6.41 -18.64 27.74
CA LYS A 388 -6.85 -19.47 28.87
C LYS A 388 -7.41 -20.82 28.43
N SER A 389 -7.98 -20.91 27.23
CA SER A 389 -8.68 -22.13 26.82
C SER A 389 -8.69 -22.30 25.30
N ILE A 390 -8.27 -23.47 24.83
CA ILE A 390 -8.32 -23.89 23.43
C ILE A 390 -9.25 -25.11 23.35
N ARG A 391 -10.53 -24.89 23.02
CA ARG A 391 -11.52 -25.95 22.97
C ARG A 391 -11.63 -26.54 21.57
N VAL A 392 -11.79 -27.85 21.50
CA VAL A 392 -12.04 -28.58 20.25
C VAL A 392 -13.44 -29.19 20.31
N ALA A 393 -14.22 -29.03 19.26
CA ALA A 393 -15.53 -29.63 19.13
C ALA A 393 -15.45 -31.17 19.33
N SER A 394 -16.32 -31.75 20.12
CA SER A 394 -16.24 -33.16 20.55
C SER A 394 -16.25 -34.18 19.40
N LYS A 395 -16.89 -33.81 18.28
CA LYS A 395 -16.95 -34.65 17.05
C LYS A 395 -15.76 -34.46 16.10
N ASN A 396 -14.81 -33.59 16.41
CA ASN A 396 -13.60 -33.47 15.57
C ASN A 396 -12.83 -34.77 15.53
N MET A 397 -12.43 -35.22 14.33
CA MET A 397 -11.78 -36.52 14.11
C MET A 397 -10.25 -36.46 14.17
N TYR A 398 -9.65 -35.25 14.17
CA TYR A 398 -8.21 -35.03 14.04
C TYR A 398 -7.58 -34.44 15.29
N TYR A 399 -8.34 -33.68 16.05
CA TYR A 399 -7.88 -32.96 17.23
C TYR A 399 -8.79 -33.22 18.44
N LYS A 400 -8.24 -32.96 19.60
CA LYS A 400 -8.91 -33.09 20.88
C LYS A 400 -8.39 -32.01 21.83
N SER A 401 -9.23 -31.51 22.72
CA SER A 401 -8.78 -30.74 23.86
C SER A 401 -9.17 -31.43 25.15
N GLU A 402 -8.31 -31.34 26.15
CA GLU A 402 -8.59 -31.88 27.48
C GLU A 402 -8.53 -30.78 28.53
N PRO A 403 -9.45 -30.80 29.52
CA PRO A 403 -9.41 -29.87 30.61
C PRO A 403 -8.14 -30.10 31.44
N ASN A 404 -7.54 -29.02 31.91
CA ASN A 404 -6.49 -29.07 32.89
C ASN A 404 -7.10 -29.66 34.20
N LYS A 405 -6.38 -30.53 34.91
CA LYS A 405 -6.91 -31.43 35.95
C LYS A 405 -7.52 -30.74 37.18
N ARG A 406 -7.20 -29.46 37.49
CA ARG A 406 -7.56 -28.85 38.77
C ARG A 406 -8.89 -28.12 38.77
N ASP A 407 -9.24 -27.32 37.79
CA ASP A 407 -10.49 -26.55 37.76
C ASP A 407 -11.41 -26.82 36.54
N GLY A 408 -10.95 -27.59 35.56
CA GLY A 408 -11.73 -27.94 34.37
C GLY A 408 -12.11 -26.76 33.45
N SER A 409 -11.52 -25.60 33.65
CA SER A 409 -11.82 -24.39 32.88
C SER A 409 -10.86 -24.17 31.70
N ASP A 410 -9.61 -24.58 31.86
CA ASP A 410 -8.55 -24.41 30.89
C ASP A 410 -8.39 -25.67 30.03
N TYR A 411 -8.28 -25.53 28.71
CA TYR A 411 -8.22 -26.67 27.80
C TYR A 411 -6.93 -26.63 26.98
N VAL A 412 -6.17 -27.74 27.05
CA VAL A 412 -4.93 -27.98 26.31
C VAL A 412 -5.23 -28.65 24.98
N LEU A 413 -4.60 -28.23 23.89
CA LEU A 413 -4.80 -28.77 22.55
C LEU A 413 -3.85 -29.92 22.23
N PHE A 414 -4.40 -31.01 21.73
CA PHE A 414 -3.69 -32.21 21.27
C PHE A 414 -4.17 -32.64 19.88
N ASN A 415 -3.36 -33.46 19.20
CA ASN A 415 -3.88 -34.29 18.14
C ASN A 415 -4.86 -35.36 18.72
N LYS A 416 -5.60 -36.05 17.86
CA LYS A 416 -6.70 -36.94 18.28
C LYS A 416 -6.31 -38.05 19.24
N ASN A 417 -5.19 -38.72 19.00
CA ASN A 417 -4.67 -39.83 19.82
C ASN A 417 -3.84 -39.35 21.02
N LYS A 418 -3.68 -38.04 21.19
CA LYS A 418 -2.87 -37.37 22.23
C LYS A 418 -1.37 -37.74 22.19
N SER A 419 -0.86 -38.16 21.05
CA SER A 419 0.59 -38.37 20.90
C SER A 419 1.37 -37.04 20.72
N THR A 420 0.67 -35.96 20.33
CA THR A 420 1.28 -34.65 20.14
C THR A 420 0.55 -33.61 20.98
N LEU A 421 1.28 -32.92 21.86
CA LEU A 421 0.80 -31.72 22.56
C LEU A 421 1.09 -30.51 21.67
N ILE A 422 0.00 -29.89 21.14
CA ILE A 422 0.12 -28.84 20.13
C ILE A 422 0.21 -27.45 20.77
N ALA A 423 -0.63 -27.17 21.76
CA ALA A 423 -0.59 -25.88 22.45
C ALA A 423 -1.17 -25.97 23.86
N TYR A 424 -0.42 -25.43 24.82
CA TYR A 424 -0.83 -25.19 26.18
C TYR A 424 -1.33 -23.73 26.32
N PRO A 425 -2.43 -23.47 27.00
CA PRO A 425 -2.94 -22.11 27.16
C PRO A 425 -2.03 -21.28 28.09
N ALA A 426 -1.29 -20.32 27.53
CA ALA A 426 -0.23 -19.57 28.20
C ALA A 426 -0.65 -18.85 29.48
N SER A 427 -1.94 -18.45 29.61
CA SER A 427 -2.53 -17.79 30.78
C SER A 427 -3.33 -18.74 31.67
N SER A 428 -3.10 -20.06 31.56
CA SER A 428 -3.66 -21.02 32.52
C SER A 428 -3.35 -20.59 33.95
N ARG A 429 -4.24 -20.91 34.87
CA ARG A 429 -4.06 -20.60 36.29
C ARG A 429 -3.15 -21.59 37.01
N GLU A 430 -2.88 -22.73 36.38
CA GLU A 430 -2.06 -23.77 36.97
C GLU A 430 -0.60 -23.33 37.04
N VAL A 431 0.04 -23.71 38.15
CA VAL A 431 1.46 -23.47 38.38
C VAL A 431 2.31 -24.71 38.08
N GLN A 432 1.64 -25.88 37.96
CA GLN A 432 2.27 -27.18 37.63
C GLN A 432 1.44 -27.90 36.57
N TYR A 433 2.11 -28.62 35.68
CA TYR A 433 1.45 -29.42 34.66
C TYR A 433 2.17 -30.75 34.44
N ASP A 434 1.40 -31.84 34.53
CA ASP A 434 1.87 -33.20 34.21
C ASP A 434 1.47 -33.50 32.77
N ILE A 435 2.45 -33.65 31.88
CA ILE A 435 2.23 -34.01 30.48
C ILE A 435 1.70 -35.47 30.46
N PRO A 436 0.59 -35.76 29.74
CA PRO A 436 0.03 -37.11 29.69
C PRO A 436 1.00 -38.16 29.11
N ASP A 437 0.98 -39.40 29.67
CA ASP A 437 1.86 -40.52 29.26
C ASP A 437 1.70 -40.94 27.79
N SER A 438 0.68 -40.48 27.09
CA SER A 438 0.47 -40.72 25.65
C SER A 438 1.26 -39.80 24.74
N VAL A 439 1.84 -38.69 25.28
CA VAL A 439 2.52 -37.66 24.50
C VAL A 439 3.93 -38.15 24.13
N THR A 440 4.21 -38.16 22.84
CA THR A 440 5.53 -38.50 22.29
C THR A 440 6.24 -37.27 21.70
N VAL A 441 5.48 -36.21 21.33
CA VAL A 441 6.00 -34.98 20.75
C VAL A 441 5.39 -33.78 21.45
N ILE A 442 6.24 -32.88 21.89
CA ILE A 442 5.87 -31.52 22.31
C ILE A 442 6.13 -30.60 21.12
N SER A 443 5.05 -30.05 20.55
CA SER A 443 5.15 -29.24 19.33
C SER A 443 5.91 -27.93 19.53
N ASP A 444 6.29 -27.31 18.43
CA ASP A 444 6.91 -26.00 18.40
C ASP A 444 6.05 -24.98 19.16
N TRP A 445 6.69 -24.21 20.05
CA TRP A 445 6.08 -23.15 20.86
C TRP A 445 4.90 -23.59 21.73
N ALA A 446 4.79 -24.89 22.03
CA ALA A 446 3.62 -25.47 22.70
C ALA A 446 3.32 -24.87 24.09
N PHE A 447 4.33 -24.56 24.90
CA PHE A 447 4.22 -23.90 26.21
C PHE A 447 4.75 -22.46 26.21
N CYS A 448 5.00 -21.90 25.03
CA CYS A 448 5.56 -20.55 24.93
C CYS A 448 4.74 -19.54 25.75
N ASP A 449 5.43 -18.66 26.51
CA ASP A 449 4.85 -17.65 27.38
C ASP A 449 4.00 -18.18 28.54
N SER A 450 4.11 -19.45 28.91
CA SER A 450 3.43 -20.04 30.09
C SER A 450 4.09 -19.59 31.39
N LYS A 451 4.00 -18.27 31.63
CA LYS A 451 4.76 -17.54 32.69
C LYS A 451 4.38 -17.90 34.12
N LYS A 452 3.32 -18.72 34.33
CA LYS A 452 2.88 -19.15 35.67
C LYS A 452 3.34 -20.57 36.03
N LEU A 453 3.71 -21.36 35.04
CA LEU A 453 4.23 -22.71 35.29
C LEU A 453 5.60 -22.62 35.91
N ASN A 454 5.74 -23.15 37.12
CA ASN A 454 7.01 -23.34 37.79
C ASN A 454 7.51 -24.78 37.72
N ARG A 455 6.63 -25.75 37.45
CA ARG A 455 6.97 -27.17 37.32
C ARG A 455 6.22 -27.83 36.15
N ILE A 456 6.96 -28.59 35.35
CA ILE A 456 6.43 -29.42 34.29
C ILE A 456 7.02 -30.82 34.44
N THR A 457 6.14 -31.85 34.51
CA THR A 457 6.57 -33.25 34.54
C THR A 457 6.45 -33.82 33.15
N MET A 458 7.55 -34.33 32.59
CA MET A 458 7.57 -35.06 31.31
C MET A 458 7.51 -36.55 31.56
N PRO A 459 6.65 -37.29 30.86
CA PRO A 459 6.62 -38.75 30.92
C PRO A 459 7.72 -39.37 30.05
N ASP A 460 8.07 -40.62 30.35
CA ASP A 460 9.05 -41.44 29.59
C ASP A 460 8.63 -41.79 28.15
N SER A 461 7.47 -41.28 27.70
CA SER A 461 6.99 -41.42 26.33
C SER A 461 7.47 -40.30 25.40
N VAL A 462 7.94 -39.16 25.91
CA VAL A 462 8.34 -37.99 25.10
C VAL A 462 9.65 -38.29 24.38
N ILE A 463 9.64 -38.16 23.05
CA ILE A 463 10.77 -38.42 22.17
C ILE A 463 11.38 -37.13 21.62
N GLU A 464 10.54 -36.09 21.39
CA GLU A 464 10.95 -34.85 20.74
C GLU A 464 10.36 -33.64 21.46
N ILE A 465 11.24 -32.62 21.66
CA ILE A 465 10.89 -31.30 22.17
C ILE A 465 11.13 -30.31 21.02
N GLY A 466 10.05 -29.68 20.53
CA GLY A 466 10.06 -28.78 19.37
C GLY A 466 10.68 -27.43 19.61
N GLU A 467 10.81 -26.63 18.54
CA GLU A 467 11.35 -25.28 18.54
C GLU A 467 10.61 -24.38 19.54
N GLY A 468 11.36 -23.73 20.42
CA GLY A 468 10.80 -22.80 21.42
C GLY A 468 9.71 -23.38 22.31
N ALA A 469 9.64 -24.72 22.48
CA ALA A 469 8.53 -25.40 23.17
C ALA A 469 8.22 -24.81 24.54
N PHE A 470 9.23 -24.41 25.30
CA PHE A 470 9.12 -23.79 26.64
C PHE A 470 9.62 -22.32 26.65
N CYS A 471 9.73 -21.67 25.50
CA CYS A 471 10.23 -20.31 25.40
C CYS A 471 9.46 -19.36 26.33
N ASN A 472 10.19 -18.51 27.09
CA ASN A 472 9.64 -17.56 28.05
C ASN A 472 8.78 -18.18 29.18
N CYS A 473 8.98 -19.44 29.58
CA CYS A 473 8.44 -19.99 30.81
C CYS A 473 9.24 -19.43 32.01
N THR A 474 9.03 -18.15 32.33
CA THR A 474 9.90 -17.37 33.21
C THR A 474 9.90 -17.82 34.67
N LEU A 475 8.91 -18.58 35.13
CA LEU A 475 8.86 -19.15 36.50
C LEU A 475 9.30 -20.61 36.56
N LEU A 476 9.56 -21.26 35.42
CA LEU A 476 10.09 -22.62 35.38
C LEU A 476 11.50 -22.63 36.05
N ASP A 477 11.66 -23.36 37.16
CA ASP A 477 12.87 -23.39 37.96
C ASP A 477 13.72 -24.65 37.68
N GLU A 478 13.07 -25.78 37.49
CA GLU A 478 13.79 -27.02 37.15
C GLU A 478 13.02 -27.82 36.06
N ILE A 479 13.75 -28.59 35.25
CA ILE A 479 13.19 -29.54 34.33
C ILE A 479 14.08 -30.76 34.17
N GLU A 480 13.48 -31.94 34.23
CA GLU A 480 14.12 -33.22 33.96
C GLU A 480 13.68 -33.73 32.59
N ILE A 481 14.63 -33.95 31.71
CA ILE A 481 14.41 -34.52 30.37
C ILE A 481 14.51 -36.05 30.50
N PRO A 482 13.43 -36.81 30.17
CA PRO A 482 13.43 -38.25 30.32
C PRO A 482 14.36 -38.96 29.32
N ASP A 483 14.80 -40.19 29.66
CA ASP A 483 15.71 -41.02 28.86
C ASP A 483 15.15 -41.43 27.46
N SER A 484 13.90 -41.14 27.21
CA SER A 484 13.25 -41.36 25.91
C SER A 484 13.49 -40.25 24.90
N VAL A 485 13.88 -39.05 25.35
CA VAL A 485 14.06 -37.87 24.46
C VAL A 485 15.33 -38.02 23.64
N VAL A 486 15.18 -37.90 22.33
CA VAL A 486 16.28 -37.99 21.35
C VAL A 486 16.62 -36.65 20.72
N LYS A 487 15.66 -35.68 20.72
CA LYS A 487 15.83 -34.36 20.09
C LYS A 487 15.31 -33.24 20.98
N ILE A 488 16.11 -32.16 21.10
CA ILE A 488 15.71 -30.86 21.66
C ILE A 488 15.99 -29.81 20.59
N ASP A 489 14.95 -29.17 20.08
CA ASP A 489 15.07 -28.26 18.95
C ASP A 489 15.50 -26.84 19.37
N ASP A 490 15.64 -25.96 18.38
CA ASP A 490 16.11 -24.58 18.56
C ASP A 490 15.33 -23.81 19.64
N CYS A 491 15.99 -23.00 20.44
CA CYS A 491 15.38 -22.10 21.41
C CYS A 491 14.42 -22.77 22.42
N ALA A 492 14.47 -24.08 22.64
CA ALA A 492 13.47 -24.83 23.41
C ALA A 492 13.19 -24.24 24.80
N PHE A 493 14.19 -23.76 25.53
CA PHE A 493 14.10 -23.15 26.85
C PHE A 493 14.52 -21.66 26.86
N ARG A 494 14.53 -21.01 25.70
CA ARG A 494 14.91 -19.61 25.59
C ARG A 494 14.09 -18.73 26.52
N GLY A 495 14.74 -17.84 27.29
CA GLY A 495 14.07 -16.88 28.15
C GLY A 495 13.41 -17.47 29.41
N CYS A 496 13.74 -18.70 29.79
CA CYS A 496 13.35 -19.31 31.07
C CYS A 496 14.19 -18.72 32.20
N ALA A 497 13.94 -17.45 32.58
CA ALA A 497 14.80 -16.64 33.42
C ALA A 497 15.05 -17.20 34.85
N ASN A 498 14.17 -18.11 35.33
CA ASN A 498 14.37 -18.75 36.62
C ASN A 498 14.93 -20.18 36.53
N LEU A 499 15.09 -20.69 35.32
CA LEU A 499 15.62 -22.04 35.14
C LEU A 499 17.06 -22.15 35.66
N ASP A 500 17.23 -22.88 36.76
CA ASP A 500 18.51 -23.10 37.38
C ASP A 500 19.01 -24.55 37.21
N THR A 501 18.12 -25.51 37.05
CA THR A 501 18.46 -26.93 36.96
C THR A 501 17.82 -27.60 35.74
N VAL A 502 18.64 -28.19 34.87
CA VAL A 502 18.23 -29.03 33.76
C VAL A 502 18.99 -30.33 33.73
N ILE A 503 18.28 -31.47 33.75
CA ILE A 503 18.91 -32.77 33.55
C ILE A 503 18.74 -33.20 32.09
N ILE A 504 19.84 -33.45 31.37
CA ILE A 504 19.81 -33.91 30.00
C ILE A 504 20.47 -35.28 29.90
N PRO A 505 19.74 -36.35 29.52
CA PRO A 505 20.25 -37.70 29.42
C PRO A 505 21.07 -37.94 28.15
N ASP A 506 21.81 -39.07 28.12
CA ASP A 506 22.64 -39.47 26.98
C ASP A 506 21.82 -39.91 25.73
N SER A 507 20.52 -40.09 25.91
CA SER A 507 19.60 -40.39 24.81
C SER A 507 19.46 -39.24 23.82
N VAL A 508 19.69 -37.99 24.23
CA VAL A 508 19.62 -36.82 23.36
C VAL A 508 20.78 -36.85 22.35
N LYS A 509 20.44 -36.96 21.06
CA LYS A 509 21.36 -37.07 19.93
C LYS A 509 21.31 -35.83 19.02
N ASP A 510 20.31 -34.98 19.16
CA ASP A 510 20.13 -33.75 18.38
C ASP A 510 19.78 -32.61 19.32
N MET A 511 20.57 -31.52 19.27
CA MET A 511 20.39 -30.32 20.07
C MET A 511 20.51 -29.11 19.16
N GLY A 512 19.43 -28.33 19.10
CA GLY A 512 19.33 -27.09 18.33
C GLY A 512 20.24 -25.98 18.86
N TRP A 513 20.14 -24.83 18.25
CA TRP A 513 20.87 -23.64 18.71
C TRP A 513 20.03 -22.81 19.69
N GLY A 514 20.70 -21.99 20.54
CA GLY A 514 20.04 -21.03 21.44
C GLY A 514 19.07 -21.64 22.45
N ILE A 515 19.23 -22.95 22.79
CA ILE A 515 18.30 -23.68 23.66
C ILE A 515 18.07 -22.93 24.98
N PHE A 516 19.13 -22.36 25.58
CA PHE A 516 19.11 -21.68 26.85
C PHE A 516 19.39 -20.16 26.76
N ASP A 517 19.23 -19.55 25.58
CA ASP A 517 19.41 -18.11 25.41
C ASP A 517 18.59 -17.32 26.42
N GLY A 518 19.20 -16.40 27.14
CA GLY A 518 18.55 -15.58 28.18
C GLY A 518 18.36 -16.25 29.55
N CYS A 519 18.95 -17.43 29.75
CA CYS A 519 19.10 -18.09 31.07
C CYS A 519 20.52 -18.65 31.32
N GLU A 520 21.49 -18.34 30.45
CA GLU A 520 22.85 -18.90 30.44
C GLU A 520 23.61 -18.68 31.76
N ASP A 521 23.44 -17.52 32.37
CA ASP A 521 24.15 -17.14 33.59
C ASP A 521 23.67 -17.93 34.81
N LYS A 522 22.46 -18.49 34.78
CA LYS A 522 21.81 -19.13 35.92
C LYS A 522 21.77 -20.65 35.77
N VAL A 523 21.49 -21.14 34.58
CA VAL A 523 21.24 -22.56 34.34
C VAL A 523 22.48 -23.41 34.56
N VAL A 524 22.29 -24.53 35.25
CA VAL A 524 23.28 -25.63 35.38
C VAL A 524 22.70 -26.86 34.70
N VAL A 525 23.40 -27.36 33.69
CA VAL A 525 22.98 -28.56 32.95
C VAL A 525 23.68 -29.77 33.56
N TYR A 526 22.88 -30.68 34.12
CA TYR A 526 23.39 -31.94 34.66
C TYR A 526 23.36 -32.99 33.55
N CYS A 527 24.52 -33.50 33.17
CA CYS A 527 24.71 -34.46 32.07
C CYS A 527 25.92 -35.38 32.32
N SER A 528 26.05 -36.41 31.48
CA SER A 528 27.22 -37.30 31.55
C SER A 528 28.46 -36.69 30.92
N ASP A 529 29.64 -37.10 31.42
CA ASP A 529 30.92 -36.71 30.80
C ASP A 529 31.01 -37.17 29.36
N GLY A 530 31.42 -36.29 28.45
CA GLY A 530 31.55 -36.53 27.04
C GLY A 530 30.24 -36.66 26.25
N SER A 531 29.10 -36.34 26.89
CA SER A 531 27.78 -36.32 26.21
C SER A 531 27.66 -35.14 25.24
N LEU A 532 26.68 -35.20 24.33
CA LEU A 532 26.34 -34.09 23.44
C LEU A 532 25.93 -32.83 24.26
N ALA A 533 25.21 -33.02 25.35
CA ALA A 533 24.81 -31.95 26.26
C ALA A 533 26.02 -31.22 26.87
N GLN A 534 27.02 -31.95 27.33
CA GLN A 534 28.26 -31.35 27.85
C GLN A 534 28.99 -30.54 26.77
N GLU A 535 29.10 -31.09 25.57
CA GLU A 535 29.73 -30.41 24.43
C GLU A 535 28.93 -29.13 24.03
N TYR A 536 27.61 -29.21 24.05
CA TYR A 536 26.74 -28.06 23.82
C TYR A 536 27.00 -26.96 24.84
N CYS A 537 27.03 -27.30 26.15
CA CYS A 537 27.30 -26.35 27.23
C CYS A 537 28.66 -25.69 27.06
N ARG A 538 29.72 -26.50 26.77
CA ARG A 538 31.08 -25.99 26.55
C ARG A 538 31.13 -24.97 25.39
N ARG A 539 30.43 -25.24 24.28
CA ARG A 539 30.40 -24.33 23.11
C ARG A 539 29.67 -23.03 23.38
N ASN A 540 28.64 -23.07 24.22
CA ASN A 540 27.77 -21.91 24.49
C ASN A 540 28.08 -21.22 25.85
N GLY A 541 29.14 -21.61 26.56
CA GLY A 541 29.55 -20.98 27.84
C GLY A 541 28.58 -21.26 29.00
N ILE A 542 27.81 -22.35 28.94
CA ILE A 542 26.82 -22.74 29.95
C ILE A 542 27.48 -23.65 30.96
N LYS A 543 27.14 -23.51 32.24
CA LYS A 543 27.64 -24.40 33.30
C LYS A 543 27.11 -25.81 33.15
N SER A 544 27.97 -26.81 33.25
CA SER A 544 27.56 -28.22 33.29
C SER A 544 28.16 -28.93 34.50
N ALA A 545 27.41 -29.86 35.08
CA ALA A 545 27.82 -30.72 36.19
C ALA A 545 27.43 -32.16 35.91
N ARG A 546 27.99 -33.12 36.67
CA ARG A 546 27.63 -34.55 36.53
C ARG A 546 26.28 -34.81 37.19
N ILE A 547 25.49 -35.70 36.59
CA ILE A 547 24.17 -36.12 37.15
C ILE A 547 24.35 -36.62 38.60
N SER A 548 25.45 -37.31 38.92
CA SER A 548 25.72 -37.79 40.28
C SER A 548 25.92 -36.68 41.33
N GLU A 549 26.27 -35.49 40.90
CA GLU A 549 26.53 -34.34 41.78
C GLU A 549 25.24 -33.61 42.21
N LYS A 550 24.12 -33.82 41.48
CA LYS A 550 22.79 -33.24 41.83
C LYS A 550 22.25 -33.69 43.20
N ASN A 551 22.65 -34.87 43.67
CA ASN A 551 22.16 -35.45 44.93
C ASN A 551 23.00 -35.08 46.17
N GLU A 552 24.02 -34.25 46.01
CA GLU A 552 24.92 -33.84 47.10
C GLU A 552 24.63 -32.41 47.62
N ASP A 553 23.79 -31.61 46.91
CA ASP A 553 23.31 -30.29 47.32
C ASP A 553 21.81 -30.36 47.76
#